data_07235b1e703989663e83d269ec370958
#
_entry.id   07235b1e703989663e83d269ec370958
#
_cell.length_a   1.000
_cell.length_b   1.000
_cell.length_c   1.000
_cell.angle_alpha   90.00
_cell.angle_beta   90.00
_cell.angle_gamma   90.00
#
_symmetry.space_group_name_H-M   'P 1'
#
loop_
_entity.id
_entity.type
_entity.pdbx_description
1 polymer ?
#
loop_
_entity_poly.entity_id
_entity_poly.type
_entity_poly.pdbx_seq_one_letter_code
_entity_poly.pdbx_strand_id
1 'polypeptide(L)'
;MTTFVLKFLLRTPLRTAVRVSVLMVSVALLGAMVLFIGDSLRTMTATAVRSVALDWQGPVGSAPAARQVAARVAKQSGVAAAEPVATAPFSGAQHTASAGTIRAGSGFIVAVPPRYQAEFETFRMLHGSLQNDGVVLDQQLAATLQAGVGDTVLITPAPRAKPSRLKVTGIAVVSAGDKLFQPLIPLLGPAPAQPPADVAVMPFASFVKHFGSKLATVAPSSASAATSAAGTTGITYQVQAQADPRMLTGSPQHALGQETQLRNKVERSLPGQVQFVDNLETALTGAASDALYAEALYIMLAVPGALVGLGLAYLAALGAVDRDRRMLRLLRARGASRKKLLVLAAIESAFVGLLAGIVGAALALVTVKSIVGGPLSTWAWAVGVCVVVGFVGSFAGRVAAGAGALREEQRPQKPLWQQLYLDLVALAVSGLVWWLTARTGFSAVVSPDSNPTLSLS
;
A
#
# COMPACT_ATOMS: atom_id res chain seq x y z
N MET A 1 -48.76 8.24 -7.59
CA MET A 1 -47.79 8.99 -8.42
C MET A 1 -46.76 8.10 -9.06
N THR A 2 -46.18 7.15 -8.35
CA THR A 2 -45.19 6.19 -8.87
C THR A 2 -45.67 5.38 -10.05
N THR A 3 -46.90 4.83 -9.98
CA THR A 3 -47.53 4.07 -11.07
C THR A 3 -47.77 4.89 -12.34
N PHE A 4 -48.02 6.20 -12.21
CA PHE A 4 -48.16 7.11 -13.33
C PHE A 4 -46.82 7.35 -14.03
N VAL A 5 -45.74 7.60 -13.24
CA VAL A 5 -44.37 7.77 -13.75
C VAL A 5 -43.90 6.52 -14.48
N LEU A 6 -44.13 5.34 -13.89
CA LEU A 6 -43.73 4.05 -14.49
C LEU A 6 -44.45 3.80 -15.82
N LYS A 7 -45.75 4.04 -15.90
CA LYS A 7 -46.51 3.93 -17.16
C LYS A 7 -46.05 4.95 -18.20
N PHE A 8 -45.65 6.13 -17.79
CA PHE A 8 -45.11 7.16 -18.69
C PHE A 8 -43.73 6.78 -19.26
N LEU A 9 -42.81 6.28 -18.42
CA LEU A 9 -41.53 5.76 -18.86
C LEU A 9 -41.65 4.60 -19.84
N LEU A 10 -42.62 3.70 -19.64
CA LEU A 10 -42.88 2.56 -20.50
C LEU A 10 -43.55 2.94 -21.83
N ARG A 11 -44.24 4.07 -21.90
CA ARG A 11 -44.89 4.53 -23.17
C ARG A 11 -43.89 5.15 -24.16
N THR A 12 -42.67 5.53 -23.71
CA THR A 12 -41.65 6.08 -24.58
C THR A 12 -40.31 5.38 -24.38
N PRO A 13 -40.24 4.06 -24.71
CA PRO A 13 -39.12 3.21 -24.31
C PRO A 13 -37.77 3.65 -24.92
N LEU A 14 -37.77 4.01 -26.20
CA LEU A 14 -36.54 4.43 -26.90
C LEU A 14 -35.87 5.69 -26.28
N ARG A 15 -36.73 6.64 -25.86
CA ARG A 15 -36.23 7.90 -25.25
C ARG A 15 -35.66 7.67 -23.84
N THR A 16 -36.39 6.86 -23.06
CA THR A 16 -35.95 6.46 -21.73
C THR A 16 -34.63 5.69 -21.82
N ALA A 17 -34.54 4.77 -22.80
CA ALA A 17 -33.35 3.99 -23.06
C ALA A 17 -32.13 4.91 -23.39
N VAL A 18 -32.25 5.87 -24.28
CA VAL A 18 -31.17 6.80 -24.63
C VAL A 18 -30.73 7.61 -23.41
N ARG A 19 -31.66 8.12 -22.59
CA ARG A 19 -31.31 8.88 -21.35
C ARG A 19 -30.57 7.98 -20.34
N VAL A 20 -31.10 6.79 -20.11
CA VAL A 20 -30.48 5.80 -19.21
C VAL A 20 -29.12 5.43 -19.73
N SER A 21 -28.93 5.19 -21.04
CA SER A 21 -27.65 4.81 -21.63
C SER A 21 -26.59 5.90 -21.49
N VAL A 22 -26.93 7.16 -21.78
CA VAL A 22 -25.97 8.28 -21.62
C VAL A 22 -25.56 8.45 -20.16
N LEU A 23 -26.55 8.43 -19.25
CA LEU A 23 -26.28 8.56 -17.83
C LEU A 23 -25.49 7.34 -17.29
N MET A 24 -25.83 6.14 -17.74
CA MET A 24 -25.15 4.89 -17.44
C MET A 24 -23.67 4.94 -17.83
N VAL A 25 -23.37 5.37 -19.05
CA VAL A 25 -21.98 5.50 -19.51
C VAL A 25 -21.19 6.52 -18.68
N SER A 26 -21.82 7.69 -18.39
CA SER A 26 -21.19 8.70 -17.53
C SER A 26 -20.92 8.20 -16.12
N VAL A 27 -21.88 7.50 -15.53
CA VAL A 27 -21.75 6.90 -14.19
C VAL A 27 -20.74 5.75 -14.20
N ALA A 28 -20.74 4.92 -15.25
CA ALA A 28 -19.79 3.82 -15.39
C ALA A 28 -18.35 4.33 -15.49
N LEU A 29 -18.12 5.41 -16.24
CA LEU A 29 -16.81 6.02 -16.35
C LEU A 29 -16.30 6.52 -15.00
N LEU A 30 -17.13 7.28 -14.27
CA LEU A 30 -16.78 7.78 -12.93
C LEU A 30 -16.60 6.65 -11.94
N GLY A 31 -17.46 5.64 -11.96
CA GLY A 31 -17.35 4.48 -11.10
C GLY A 31 -16.10 3.64 -11.37
N ALA A 32 -15.79 3.41 -12.64
CA ALA A 32 -14.57 2.71 -13.03
C ALA A 32 -13.31 3.43 -12.55
N MET A 33 -13.31 4.74 -12.60
CA MET A 33 -12.22 5.57 -12.14
C MET A 33 -12.03 5.50 -10.63
N VAL A 34 -13.10 5.64 -9.84
CA VAL A 34 -13.04 5.51 -8.37
C VAL A 34 -12.53 4.13 -7.97
N LEU A 35 -13.02 3.06 -8.64
CA LEU A 35 -12.56 1.69 -8.41
C LEU A 35 -11.09 1.52 -8.75
N PHE A 36 -10.67 2.00 -9.91
CA PHE A 36 -9.28 1.88 -10.39
C PHE A 36 -8.31 2.60 -9.46
N ILE A 37 -8.61 3.85 -9.06
CA ILE A 37 -7.77 4.60 -8.12
C ILE A 37 -7.68 3.86 -6.79
N GLY A 38 -8.81 3.45 -6.23
CA GLY A 38 -8.84 2.73 -4.95
C GLY A 38 -8.06 1.43 -4.96
N ASP A 39 -8.12 0.68 -6.05
CA ASP A 39 -7.39 -0.59 -6.19
C ASP A 39 -5.91 -0.38 -6.48
N SER A 40 -5.56 0.63 -7.29
CA SER A 40 -4.17 1.02 -7.55
C SER A 40 -3.45 1.39 -6.24
N LEU A 41 -4.05 2.23 -5.40
CA LEU A 41 -3.49 2.61 -4.10
C LEU A 41 -3.32 1.42 -3.15
N ARG A 42 -4.27 0.49 -3.16
CA ARG A 42 -4.15 -0.76 -2.37
C ARG A 42 -3.04 -1.67 -2.89
N THR A 43 -2.87 -1.77 -4.19
CA THR A 43 -1.79 -2.54 -4.79
C THR A 43 -0.44 -1.95 -4.42
N MET A 44 -0.31 -0.61 -4.39
CA MET A 44 0.90 0.06 -3.90
C MET A 44 1.18 -0.30 -2.44
N THR A 45 0.15 -0.25 -1.56
CA THR A 45 0.28 -0.69 -0.17
C THR A 45 0.75 -2.14 -0.07
N ALA A 46 0.07 -3.05 -0.77
CA ALA A 46 0.41 -4.48 -0.73
C ALA A 46 1.82 -4.77 -1.26
N THR A 47 2.26 -4.04 -2.27
CA THR A 47 3.62 -4.15 -2.81
C THR A 47 4.65 -3.62 -1.81
N ALA A 48 4.41 -2.46 -1.19
CA ALA A 48 5.27 -1.90 -0.17
C ALA A 48 5.44 -2.85 1.02
N VAL A 49 4.33 -3.41 1.54
CA VAL A 49 4.36 -4.38 2.64
C VAL A 49 5.14 -5.63 2.26
N ARG A 50 4.92 -6.18 1.06
CA ARG A 50 5.63 -7.39 0.60
C ARG A 50 7.11 -7.16 0.29
N SER A 51 7.51 -5.94 0.00
CA SER A 51 8.92 -5.63 -0.29
C SER A 51 9.82 -5.66 0.95
N VAL A 52 9.23 -5.66 2.15
CA VAL A 52 9.95 -5.66 3.42
C VAL A 52 9.97 -7.08 3.98
N ALA A 53 11.18 -7.66 4.07
CA ALA A 53 11.35 -8.99 4.64
C ALA A 53 11.29 -9.00 6.19
N LEU A 54 11.55 -7.85 6.81
CA LEU A 54 11.58 -7.67 8.27
C LEU A 54 10.91 -6.34 8.61
N ASP A 55 9.69 -6.39 9.17
CA ASP A 55 8.95 -5.18 9.51
C ASP A 55 9.56 -4.46 10.70
N TRP A 56 9.67 -5.15 11.84
CA TRP A 56 10.15 -4.58 13.09
C TRP A 56 11.31 -5.37 13.66
N GLN A 57 12.33 -4.67 14.16
CA GLN A 57 13.48 -5.24 14.85
C GLN A 57 13.73 -4.51 16.15
N GLY A 58 13.69 -5.22 17.28
CA GLY A 58 13.87 -4.62 18.59
C GLY A 58 15.04 -5.26 19.34
N PRO A 59 16.08 -4.49 19.74
CA PRO A 59 17.19 -5.03 20.54
C PRO A 59 16.72 -5.37 21.96
N VAL A 60 17.26 -6.45 22.51
CA VAL A 60 16.97 -6.92 23.88
C VAL A 60 18.27 -7.37 24.57
N GLY A 61 18.29 -7.31 25.90
CA GLY A 61 19.52 -7.49 26.68
C GLY A 61 20.02 -8.93 26.83
N SER A 62 19.24 -9.97 26.52
CA SER A 62 19.64 -11.35 26.74
C SER A 62 18.80 -12.36 25.96
N ALA A 63 19.31 -13.59 25.79
CA ALA A 63 18.61 -14.68 25.15
C ALA A 63 17.27 -15.04 25.83
N PRO A 64 17.16 -15.14 27.18
CA PRO A 64 15.89 -15.34 27.84
C PRO A 64 14.89 -14.20 27.59
N ALA A 65 15.35 -12.94 27.64
CA ALA A 65 14.55 -11.78 27.35
C ALA A 65 14.01 -11.81 25.91
N ALA A 66 14.85 -12.15 24.92
CA ALA A 66 14.44 -12.29 23.52
C ALA A 66 13.30 -13.28 23.35
N ARG A 67 13.41 -14.47 23.95
CA ARG A 67 12.35 -15.48 23.90
C ARG A 67 11.05 -15.02 24.57
N GLN A 68 11.15 -14.37 25.74
CA GLN A 68 10.00 -13.91 26.49
C GLN A 68 9.28 -12.77 25.76
N VAL A 69 10.02 -11.80 25.25
CA VAL A 69 9.47 -10.65 24.51
C VAL A 69 8.86 -11.14 23.21
N ALA A 70 9.54 -11.97 22.41
CA ALA A 70 9.01 -12.53 21.17
C ALA A 70 7.68 -13.27 21.41
N ALA A 71 7.62 -14.13 22.44
CA ALA A 71 6.39 -14.86 22.78
C ALA A 71 5.23 -13.95 23.22
N ARG A 72 5.51 -12.77 23.79
CA ARG A 72 4.49 -11.78 24.15
C ARG A 72 4.05 -10.97 22.93
N VAL A 73 4.98 -10.58 22.07
CA VAL A 73 4.71 -9.84 20.83
C VAL A 73 3.87 -10.71 19.89
N ALA A 74 4.21 -11.97 19.70
CA ALA A 74 3.45 -12.92 18.87
C ALA A 74 1.98 -13.12 19.30
N LYS A 75 1.66 -12.83 20.55
CA LYS A 75 0.28 -12.91 21.08
C LYS A 75 -0.54 -11.63 20.85
N GLN A 76 0.08 -10.55 20.37
CA GLN A 76 -0.63 -9.31 20.14
C GLN A 76 -1.47 -9.38 18.87
N SER A 77 -2.69 -8.87 18.96
CA SER A 77 -3.57 -8.79 17.78
C SER A 77 -2.98 -7.87 16.71
N GLY A 78 -2.85 -8.35 15.49
CA GLY A 78 -2.27 -7.63 14.37
C GLY A 78 -0.77 -7.91 14.14
N VAL A 79 -0.17 -8.83 14.92
CA VAL A 79 1.17 -9.38 14.68
C VAL A 79 1.01 -10.74 14.03
N ALA A 80 1.64 -10.96 12.87
CA ALA A 80 1.60 -12.23 12.16
C ALA A 80 2.61 -13.22 12.73
N ALA A 81 3.83 -12.74 13.02
CA ALA A 81 4.92 -13.53 13.57
C ALA A 81 5.82 -12.67 14.45
N ALA A 82 6.45 -13.28 15.45
CA ALA A 82 7.50 -12.65 16.24
C ALA A 82 8.47 -13.72 16.78
N GLU A 83 9.76 -13.57 16.45
CA GLU A 83 10.75 -14.57 16.77
C GLU A 83 12.02 -13.97 17.40
N PRO A 84 12.65 -14.70 18.36
CA PRO A 84 13.91 -14.27 18.94
C PRO A 84 15.06 -14.57 17.99
N VAL A 85 15.90 -13.58 17.74
CA VAL A 85 17.08 -13.69 16.87
C VAL A 85 18.31 -13.21 17.62
N ALA A 86 19.45 -13.80 17.31
CA ALA A 86 20.74 -13.28 17.78
C ALA A 86 21.70 -13.15 16.59
N THR A 87 22.46 -12.07 16.60
CA THR A 87 23.56 -11.87 15.65
C THR A 87 24.86 -11.72 16.40
N ALA A 88 25.92 -12.31 15.88
CA ALA A 88 27.25 -12.20 16.46
C ALA A 88 28.32 -12.27 15.36
N PRO A 89 29.44 -11.54 15.49
CA PRO A 89 30.57 -11.70 14.60
C PRO A 89 31.30 -13.01 14.91
N PHE A 90 31.98 -13.56 13.90
CA PHE A 90 33.02 -14.54 14.09
C PHE A 90 34.34 -14.06 13.47
N SER A 91 35.46 -14.46 14.05
CA SER A 91 36.79 -14.00 13.62
C SER A 91 37.41 -14.84 12.49
N GLY A 92 36.82 -15.99 12.20
CA GLY A 92 37.26 -16.86 11.10
C GLY A 92 36.54 -18.19 11.07
N ALA A 93 36.47 -18.79 9.88
CA ALA A 93 35.95 -20.12 9.66
C ALA A 93 37.00 -21.00 8.96
N GLN A 94 36.99 -22.30 9.22
CA GLN A 94 37.93 -23.24 8.62
C GLN A 94 37.22 -24.53 8.25
N HIS A 95 37.64 -25.11 7.12
CA HIS A 95 37.23 -26.43 6.68
C HIS A 95 38.46 -27.24 6.28
N THR A 96 38.54 -28.49 6.73
CA THR A 96 39.61 -29.40 6.35
C THR A 96 39.12 -30.32 5.26
N ALA A 97 39.50 -30.03 4.04
CA ALA A 97 39.26 -30.83 2.85
C ALA A 97 40.44 -31.81 2.62
N SER A 98 40.28 -32.72 1.69
CA SER A 98 41.32 -33.70 1.29
C SER A 98 42.63 -33.01 0.84
N ALA A 99 42.53 -31.82 0.27
CA ALA A 99 43.66 -31.01 -0.24
C ALA A 99 44.33 -30.14 0.83
N GLY A 100 43.79 -30.07 2.05
CA GLY A 100 44.33 -29.21 3.14
C GLY A 100 43.26 -28.44 3.90
N THR A 101 43.71 -27.53 4.77
CA THR A 101 42.81 -26.67 5.54
C THR A 101 42.57 -25.36 4.84
N ILE A 102 41.35 -25.11 4.45
CA ILE A 102 40.89 -23.88 3.84
C ILE A 102 40.35 -22.95 4.92
N ARG A 103 40.60 -21.64 4.81
CA ARG A 103 40.19 -20.63 5.80
C ARG A 103 39.44 -19.49 5.15
N ALA A 104 38.35 -19.10 5.78
CA ALA A 104 37.64 -17.86 5.49
C ALA A 104 37.95 -16.79 6.55
N GLY A 105 37.74 -15.54 6.20
CA GLY A 105 37.94 -14.39 7.09
C GLY A 105 36.87 -14.26 8.17
N SER A 106 36.73 -13.03 8.66
CA SER A 106 35.68 -12.67 9.63
C SER A 106 34.32 -12.58 8.92
N GLY A 107 33.28 -12.95 9.62
CA GLY A 107 31.91 -12.89 9.15
C GLY A 107 30.92 -12.79 10.31
N PHE A 108 29.67 -13.10 10.04
CA PHE A 108 28.59 -13.04 11.03
C PHE A 108 27.82 -14.35 11.14
N ILE A 109 27.38 -14.64 12.36
CA ILE A 109 26.43 -15.70 12.66
C ILE A 109 25.07 -15.07 12.89
N VAL A 110 24.03 -15.62 12.25
CA VAL A 110 22.63 -15.31 12.53
C VAL A 110 22.00 -16.53 13.18
N ALA A 111 21.49 -16.37 14.37
CA ALA A 111 20.84 -17.45 15.11
C ALA A 111 19.33 -17.23 15.14
N VAL A 112 18.60 -18.21 14.61
CA VAL A 112 17.14 -18.13 14.41
C VAL A 112 16.45 -19.40 14.90
N PRO A 113 15.20 -19.34 15.35
CA PRO A 113 14.43 -20.54 15.67
C PRO A 113 14.07 -21.34 14.41
N PRO A 114 13.70 -22.63 14.54
CA PRO A 114 13.38 -23.49 13.39
C PRO A 114 12.19 -23.00 12.54
N ARG A 115 11.25 -22.30 13.16
CA ARG A 115 10.06 -21.75 12.47
C ARG A 115 10.36 -20.48 11.65
N TYR A 116 11.44 -19.82 11.93
CA TYR A 116 11.81 -18.52 11.39
C TYR A 116 11.76 -18.47 9.85
N GLN A 117 12.26 -19.49 9.18
CA GLN A 117 12.28 -19.53 7.72
C GLN A 117 10.88 -19.61 7.09
N ALA A 118 9.89 -20.17 7.78
CA ALA A 118 8.51 -20.23 7.29
C ALA A 118 7.76 -18.89 7.46
N GLU A 119 8.24 -18.03 8.36
CA GLU A 119 7.60 -16.78 8.73
C GLU A 119 8.31 -15.55 8.13
N PHE A 120 9.64 -15.62 7.95
CA PHE A 120 10.47 -14.53 7.46
C PHE A 120 11.27 -14.93 6.22
N GLU A 121 11.19 -14.14 5.16
CA GLU A 121 11.88 -14.40 3.89
C GLU A 121 13.29 -13.79 3.85
N THR A 122 14.05 -13.88 4.96
CA THR A 122 15.38 -13.28 5.07
C THR A 122 16.49 -14.09 4.46
N PHE A 123 16.30 -15.39 4.30
CA PHE A 123 17.20 -16.28 3.58
C PHE A 123 16.45 -17.41 2.89
N ARG A 124 17.00 -17.84 1.77
CA ARG A 124 16.45 -18.93 0.94
C ARG A 124 17.39 -20.13 0.92
N MET A 125 16.91 -21.29 1.37
CA MET A 125 17.68 -22.53 1.29
C MET A 125 17.92 -22.94 -0.16
N LEU A 126 19.15 -23.25 -0.50
CA LEU A 126 19.55 -23.87 -1.77
C LEU A 126 19.62 -25.38 -1.64
N HIS A 127 20.28 -25.84 -0.57
CA HIS A 127 20.45 -27.26 -0.27
C HIS A 127 20.32 -27.51 1.24
N GLY A 128 19.79 -28.67 1.60
CA GLY A 128 19.66 -29.10 3.01
C GLY A 128 18.56 -28.35 3.77
N SER A 129 18.69 -28.27 5.09
CA SER A 129 17.73 -27.63 6.00
C SER A 129 18.41 -27.16 7.28
N LEU A 130 17.76 -26.21 7.98
CA LEU A 130 18.20 -25.77 9.31
C LEU A 130 17.86 -26.85 10.34
N GLN A 131 18.85 -27.60 10.79
CA GLN A 131 18.68 -28.69 11.76
C GLN A 131 19.29 -28.32 13.11
N ASN A 132 18.81 -28.94 14.18
CA ASN A 132 19.37 -28.81 15.51
C ASN A 132 20.86 -29.24 15.51
N ASP A 133 21.71 -28.47 16.21
CA ASP A 133 23.16 -28.65 16.30
C ASP A 133 23.94 -28.56 14.97
N GLY A 134 23.34 -28.08 13.88
CA GLY A 134 23.99 -27.81 12.60
C GLY A 134 24.17 -26.35 12.30
N VAL A 135 24.88 -26.09 11.22
CA VAL A 135 25.07 -24.72 10.64
C VAL A 135 24.68 -24.74 9.15
N VAL A 136 23.99 -23.71 8.73
CA VAL A 136 23.74 -23.42 7.32
C VAL A 136 24.72 -22.33 6.92
N LEU A 137 25.49 -22.55 5.86
CA LEU A 137 26.42 -21.55 5.34
C LEU A 137 25.74 -20.73 4.25
N ASP A 138 26.02 -19.44 4.21
CA ASP A 138 25.72 -18.66 3.01
C ASP A 138 26.51 -19.19 1.83
N GLN A 139 25.95 -19.05 0.63
CA GLN A 139 26.55 -19.57 -0.60
C GLN A 139 27.99 -19.09 -0.80
N GLN A 140 28.29 -17.85 -0.47
CA GLN A 140 29.63 -17.28 -0.62
C GLN A 140 30.62 -17.92 0.39
N LEU A 141 30.23 -18.04 1.66
CA LEU A 141 31.04 -18.67 2.68
C LEU A 141 31.27 -20.17 2.38
N ALA A 142 30.24 -20.88 1.90
CA ALA A 142 30.34 -22.28 1.48
C ALA A 142 31.34 -22.44 0.31
N ALA A 143 31.28 -21.56 -0.68
CA ALA A 143 32.21 -21.55 -1.81
C ALA A 143 33.63 -21.22 -1.38
N THR A 144 33.83 -20.22 -0.51
CA THR A 144 35.15 -19.84 0.03
C THR A 144 35.80 -20.99 0.81
N LEU A 145 35.01 -21.69 1.63
CA LEU A 145 35.49 -22.84 2.40
C LEU A 145 35.55 -24.15 1.62
N GLN A 146 35.00 -24.19 0.40
CA GLN A 146 34.78 -25.41 -0.38
C GLN A 146 34.07 -26.49 0.46
N ALA A 147 33.09 -26.08 1.27
CA ALA A 147 32.36 -26.94 2.20
C ALA A 147 30.97 -27.25 1.68
N GLY A 148 30.61 -28.52 1.60
CA GLY A 148 29.29 -29.03 1.21
C GLY A 148 28.41 -29.42 2.40
N VAL A 149 27.17 -29.80 2.10
CA VAL A 149 26.27 -30.37 3.11
C VAL A 149 26.82 -31.71 3.59
N GLY A 150 26.96 -31.87 4.91
CA GLY A 150 27.53 -33.05 5.56
C GLY A 150 28.93 -32.80 6.10
N ASP A 151 29.67 -31.84 5.60
CA ASP A 151 31.00 -31.48 6.03
C ASP A 151 31.02 -30.87 7.45
N THR A 152 32.21 -30.81 8.03
CA THR A 152 32.40 -30.22 9.34
C THR A 152 33.26 -28.97 9.20
N VAL A 153 32.75 -27.84 9.71
CA VAL A 153 33.45 -26.56 9.76
C VAL A 153 33.80 -26.18 11.20
N LEU A 154 34.90 -25.45 11.35
CA LEU A 154 35.34 -24.88 12.60
C LEU A 154 35.11 -23.38 12.57
N ILE A 155 34.22 -22.87 13.41
CA ILE A 155 33.95 -21.42 13.51
C ILE A 155 34.61 -20.90 14.79
N THR A 156 35.45 -19.88 14.64
CA THR A 156 36.16 -19.19 15.73
C THR A 156 35.39 -17.94 16.13
N PRO A 157 34.73 -17.87 17.32
CA PRO A 157 33.86 -16.76 17.68
C PRO A 157 34.60 -15.43 17.88
N ALA A 158 35.78 -15.47 18.47
CA ALA A 158 36.61 -14.30 18.74
C ALA A 158 38.09 -14.65 18.56
N PRO A 159 38.99 -13.63 18.33
CA PRO A 159 40.43 -13.85 18.29
C PRO A 159 40.91 -14.58 19.54
N ARG A 160 41.65 -15.68 19.36
CA ARG A 160 42.16 -16.55 20.44
C ARG A 160 41.12 -17.42 21.18
N ALA A 161 39.84 -17.33 20.83
CA ALA A 161 38.83 -18.23 21.38
C ALA A 161 38.91 -19.67 20.77
N LYS A 162 38.53 -20.66 21.54
CA LYS A 162 38.49 -22.04 21.03
C LYS A 162 37.42 -22.14 19.92
N PRO A 163 37.77 -22.67 18.73
CA PRO A 163 36.80 -22.84 17.64
C PRO A 163 35.69 -23.83 18.04
N SER A 164 34.51 -23.62 17.53
CA SER A 164 33.38 -24.51 17.65
C SER A 164 33.28 -25.38 16.40
N ARG A 165 33.22 -26.70 16.59
CA ARG A 165 33.02 -27.69 15.52
C ARG A 165 31.54 -27.79 15.22
N LEU A 166 31.13 -27.52 14.00
CA LEU A 166 29.75 -27.53 13.55
C LEU A 166 29.62 -28.33 12.25
N LYS A 167 28.56 -29.14 12.16
CA LYS A 167 28.24 -29.88 10.92
C LYS A 167 27.44 -28.97 9.99
N VAL A 168 27.83 -28.90 8.73
CA VAL A 168 27.08 -28.17 7.69
C VAL A 168 25.83 -28.98 7.34
N THR A 169 24.65 -28.40 7.61
CA THR A 169 23.35 -29.05 7.37
C THR A 169 22.62 -28.44 6.17
N GLY A 170 23.10 -27.31 5.67
CA GLY A 170 22.51 -26.66 4.50
C GLY A 170 23.38 -25.53 3.94
N ILE A 171 23.01 -25.10 2.76
CA ILE A 171 23.54 -23.91 2.09
C ILE A 171 22.35 -23.01 1.73
N ALA A 172 22.45 -21.72 2.00
CA ALA A 172 21.40 -20.75 1.77
C ALA A 172 21.94 -19.50 1.09
N VAL A 173 21.03 -18.67 0.56
CA VAL A 173 21.32 -17.29 0.14
C VAL A 173 20.61 -16.36 1.09
N VAL A 174 21.34 -15.41 1.65
CA VAL A 174 20.79 -14.34 2.49
C VAL A 174 20.21 -13.25 1.61
N SER A 175 18.90 -13.04 1.69
CA SER A 175 18.15 -12.13 0.81
C SER A 175 18.02 -10.71 1.39
N ALA A 176 17.98 -10.57 2.71
CA ALA A 176 17.75 -9.31 3.42
C ALA A 176 18.92 -8.95 4.35
N GLY A 177 20.14 -9.12 3.89
CA GLY A 177 21.35 -8.88 4.70
C GLY A 177 21.49 -7.44 5.15
N ASP A 178 21.06 -6.48 4.34
CA ASP A 178 21.05 -5.05 4.66
C ASP A 178 20.19 -4.73 5.89
N LYS A 179 19.08 -5.45 6.09
CA LYS A 179 18.18 -5.31 7.23
C LYS A 179 18.61 -6.16 8.41
N LEU A 180 19.06 -7.40 8.16
CA LEU A 180 19.49 -8.32 9.23
C LEU A 180 20.65 -7.79 10.06
N PHE A 181 21.56 -7.04 9.42
CA PHE A 181 22.81 -6.54 10.06
C PHE A 181 22.79 -5.03 10.28
N GLN A 182 21.64 -4.37 10.12
CA GLN A 182 21.52 -2.94 10.39
C GLN A 182 21.71 -2.63 11.89
N PRO A 183 22.23 -1.42 12.22
CA PRO A 183 22.28 -0.94 13.60
C PRO A 183 20.88 -0.81 14.19
N LEU A 184 20.66 -1.40 15.35
CA LEU A 184 19.36 -1.38 16.02
C LEU A 184 19.28 -0.21 17.01
N ILE A 185 19.13 1.00 16.48
CA ILE A 185 18.97 2.23 17.24
C ILE A 185 17.59 2.82 16.99
N PRO A 186 16.58 2.51 17.82
CA PRO A 186 15.19 2.90 17.57
C PRO A 186 14.99 4.40 17.38
N LEU A 187 15.80 5.25 18.04
CA LEU A 187 15.71 6.70 17.92
C LEU A 187 16.20 7.25 16.57
N LEU A 188 17.05 6.52 15.86
CA LEU A 188 17.58 6.93 14.55
C LEU A 188 16.79 6.29 13.39
N GLY A 189 15.93 5.32 13.69
CA GLY A 189 15.19 4.57 12.69
C GLY A 189 16.06 3.58 11.89
N PRO A 190 15.53 3.05 10.77
CA PRO A 190 16.24 2.11 9.92
C PRO A 190 17.49 2.71 9.29
N ALA A 191 18.60 2.01 9.40
CA ALA A 191 19.87 2.38 8.79
C ALA A 191 20.45 1.15 8.06
N PRO A 192 20.07 0.92 6.78
CA PRO A 192 20.52 -0.23 6.02
C PRO A 192 22.05 -0.33 6.03
N ALA A 193 22.56 -1.51 6.38
CA ALA A 193 23.99 -1.78 6.45
C ALA A 193 24.44 -2.59 5.23
N GLN A 194 25.71 -2.44 4.87
CA GLN A 194 26.28 -3.31 3.86
C GLN A 194 26.28 -4.77 4.38
N PRO A 195 25.68 -5.73 3.65
CA PRO A 195 25.69 -7.12 4.07
C PRO A 195 27.10 -7.65 4.21
N PRO A 196 27.42 -8.40 5.28
CA PRO A 196 28.70 -9.07 5.38
C PRO A 196 28.81 -10.16 4.30
N ALA A 197 30.03 -10.36 3.79
CA ALA A 197 30.31 -11.35 2.75
C ALA A 197 30.14 -12.79 3.26
N ASP A 198 30.56 -13.04 4.52
CA ASP A 198 30.56 -14.36 5.11
C ASP A 198 29.49 -14.48 6.21
N VAL A 199 28.43 -15.23 5.94
CA VAL A 199 27.31 -15.43 6.88
C VAL A 199 27.11 -16.91 7.16
N ALA A 200 26.88 -17.23 8.45
CA ALA A 200 26.48 -18.54 8.90
C ALA A 200 25.15 -18.44 9.66
N VAL A 201 24.20 -19.29 9.34
CA VAL A 201 22.88 -19.35 10.01
C VAL A 201 22.82 -20.60 10.85
N MET A 202 22.37 -20.49 12.09
CA MET A 202 22.26 -21.64 12.98
C MET A 202 21.02 -21.57 13.89
N PRO A 203 20.57 -22.71 14.46
CA PRO A 203 19.47 -22.71 15.41
C PRO A 203 19.80 -21.88 16.67
N PHE A 204 18.84 -21.05 17.11
CA PHE A 204 19.01 -20.15 18.26
C PHE A 204 19.45 -20.88 19.54
N ALA A 205 18.91 -22.09 19.80
CA ALA A 205 19.28 -22.87 20.97
C ALA A 205 20.74 -23.35 20.91
N SER A 206 21.19 -23.83 19.74
CA SER A 206 22.56 -24.27 19.50
C SER A 206 23.53 -23.09 19.54
N PHE A 207 23.14 -21.92 19.04
CA PHE A 207 23.95 -20.71 19.14
C PHE A 207 24.21 -20.34 20.61
N VAL A 208 23.19 -20.30 21.45
CA VAL A 208 23.33 -19.97 22.87
C VAL A 208 24.23 -20.97 23.58
N LYS A 209 24.12 -22.27 23.26
CA LYS A 209 24.95 -23.33 23.81
C LYS A 209 26.43 -23.21 23.42
N HIS A 210 26.73 -22.93 22.14
CA HIS A 210 28.10 -22.91 21.61
C HIS A 210 28.82 -21.59 21.76
N PHE A 211 28.08 -20.45 21.73
CA PHE A 211 28.63 -19.10 21.66
C PHE A 211 28.22 -18.18 22.82
N GLY A 212 27.12 -18.48 23.53
CA GLY A 212 26.56 -17.60 24.54
C GLY A 212 27.51 -17.30 25.73
N SER A 213 28.42 -18.20 26.07
CA SER A 213 29.44 -18.00 27.11
C SER A 213 30.79 -17.49 26.58
N LYS A 214 30.99 -17.46 25.24
CA LYS A 214 32.27 -17.16 24.61
C LYS A 214 32.37 -15.69 24.13
N LEU A 215 31.23 -15.04 23.98
CA LEU A 215 31.13 -13.66 23.50
C LEU A 215 30.38 -12.81 24.53
N ALA A 216 30.78 -11.57 24.69
CA ALA A 216 30.04 -10.60 25.50
C ALA A 216 28.71 -10.21 24.84
N THR A 217 27.70 -9.90 25.64
CA THR A 217 26.42 -9.38 25.13
C THR A 217 26.53 -7.87 24.98
N VAL A 218 26.09 -7.35 23.85
CA VAL A 218 26.02 -5.88 23.61
C VAL A 218 24.74 -5.35 24.25
N ALA A 219 24.88 -4.33 25.11
CA ALA A 219 23.73 -3.70 25.75
C ALA A 219 22.90 -2.90 24.75
N PRO A 220 21.53 -3.00 24.79
CA PRO A 220 20.66 -2.36 23.82
C PRO A 220 20.69 -0.82 23.83
N SER A 221 21.21 -0.21 24.89
CA SER A 221 21.21 1.25 25.10
C SER A 221 22.54 1.96 24.76
N SER A 222 23.57 1.23 24.33
CA SER A 222 24.84 1.89 24.05
C SER A 222 24.85 2.53 22.67
N ALA A 223 25.11 3.84 22.61
CA ALA A 223 25.37 4.57 21.35
C ALA A 223 26.57 3.95 20.55
N SER A 224 27.39 3.13 21.18
CA SER A 224 28.38 2.26 20.55
C SER A 224 27.81 1.23 19.57
N ALA A 225 26.50 0.93 19.62
CA ALA A 225 25.83 0.10 18.61
C ALA A 225 25.82 0.78 17.22
N ALA A 226 25.88 2.12 17.16
CA ALA A 226 25.89 2.86 15.89
C ALA A 226 27.20 2.70 15.11
N THR A 227 28.31 2.45 15.79
CA THR A 227 29.63 2.25 15.16
C THR A 227 29.85 0.79 14.78
N SER A 228 28.91 -0.06 15.03
CA SER A 228 29.07 -1.50 15.21
C SER A 228 28.67 -2.38 14.03
N ALA A 229 28.29 -1.84 12.89
CA ALA A 229 28.14 -2.67 11.68
C ALA A 229 29.50 -3.26 11.21
N ALA A 230 30.63 -2.64 11.60
CA ALA A 230 31.97 -3.11 11.26
C ALA A 230 32.87 -3.52 12.47
N GLY A 231 32.36 -3.37 13.71
CA GLY A 231 33.23 -3.50 14.89
C GLY A 231 32.60 -4.10 16.16
N THR A 232 31.38 -4.68 16.11
CA THR A 232 30.81 -5.35 17.30
C THR A 232 31.56 -6.64 17.61
N THR A 233 32.17 -6.67 18.76
CA THR A 233 32.82 -7.86 19.30
C THR A 233 31.90 -8.74 20.14
N GLY A 234 30.59 -8.48 20.13
CA GLY A 234 29.63 -9.13 21.02
C GLY A 234 28.36 -9.65 20.35
N ILE A 235 27.54 -10.33 21.14
CA ILE A 235 26.23 -10.86 20.74
C ILE A 235 25.19 -9.74 20.85
N THR A 236 24.44 -9.51 19.78
CA THR A 236 23.22 -8.70 19.79
C THR A 236 22.01 -9.61 19.79
N TYR A 237 21.25 -9.61 20.88
CA TYR A 237 19.95 -10.26 20.93
C TYR A 237 18.86 -9.30 20.48
N GLN A 238 17.93 -9.77 19.68
CA GLN A 238 16.84 -8.97 19.16
C GLN A 238 15.55 -9.79 19.01
N VAL A 239 14.44 -9.11 18.94
CA VAL A 239 13.16 -9.66 18.53
C VAL A 239 12.84 -9.11 17.16
N GLN A 240 12.54 -9.99 16.23
CA GLN A 240 12.05 -9.66 14.91
C GLN A 240 10.58 -9.97 14.84
N ALA A 241 9.77 -9.04 14.32
CA ALA A 241 8.34 -9.21 14.23
C ALA A 241 7.81 -8.75 12.87
N GLN A 242 6.70 -9.33 12.46
CA GLN A 242 6.01 -9.04 11.23
C GLN A 242 4.56 -8.65 11.54
N ALA A 243 4.11 -7.53 11.01
CA ALA A 243 2.72 -7.10 11.09
C ALA A 243 1.82 -8.01 10.22
N ASP A 244 0.58 -8.21 10.64
CA ASP A 244 -0.38 -8.93 9.79
C ASP A 244 -0.76 -8.06 8.57
N PRO A 245 -0.41 -8.48 7.34
CA PRO A 245 -0.73 -7.74 6.12
C PRO A 245 -2.23 -7.47 5.93
N ARG A 246 -3.08 -8.29 6.55
CA ARG A 246 -4.55 -8.14 6.50
C ARG A 246 -5.04 -6.94 7.29
N MET A 247 -4.26 -6.47 8.25
CA MET A 247 -4.59 -5.28 9.06
C MET A 247 -4.15 -3.99 8.38
N LEU A 248 -3.25 -4.07 7.39
CA LEU A 248 -2.71 -2.94 6.65
C LEU A 248 -3.48 -2.79 5.33
N THR A 249 -4.55 -2.02 5.36
CA THR A 249 -5.49 -1.91 4.23
C THR A 249 -5.65 -0.47 3.74
N GLY A 250 -6.13 -0.31 2.52
CA GLY A 250 -6.41 1.00 1.95
C GLY A 250 -5.21 1.63 1.23
N SER A 251 -5.13 2.96 1.24
CA SER A 251 -4.00 3.69 0.66
C SER A 251 -2.74 3.54 1.52
N PRO A 252 -1.52 3.76 0.96
CA PRO A 252 -0.27 3.70 1.72
C PRO A 252 -0.26 4.61 2.95
N GLN A 253 -0.83 5.81 2.86
CA GLN A 253 -0.95 6.73 3.99
C GLN A 253 -1.84 6.17 5.11
N HIS A 254 -2.94 5.52 4.76
CA HIS A 254 -3.83 4.90 5.73
C HIS A 254 -3.15 3.70 6.39
N ALA A 255 -2.47 2.87 5.61
CA ALA A 255 -1.70 1.72 6.11
C ALA A 255 -0.55 2.15 7.02
N LEU A 256 0.15 3.25 6.71
CA LEU A 256 1.17 3.84 7.58
C LEU A 256 0.59 4.25 8.94
N GLY A 257 -0.58 4.88 8.95
CA GLY A 257 -1.26 5.20 10.21
C GLY A 257 -1.68 3.97 11.03
N GLN A 258 -2.15 2.91 10.36
CA GLN A 258 -2.51 1.64 11.01
C GLN A 258 -1.26 0.94 11.58
N GLU A 259 -0.18 0.91 10.81
CA GLU A 259 1.11 0.33 11.22
C GLU A 259 1.66 1.04 12.48
N THR A 260 1.79 2.37 12.45
CA THR A 260 2.27 3.17 13.58
C THR A 260 1.42 2.95 14.84
N GLN A 261 0.09 2.87 14.70
CA GLN A 261 -0.79 2.56 15.83
C GLN A 261 -0.55 1.15 16.38
N LEU A 262 -0.36 0.17 15.50
CA LEU A 262 -0.10 -1.21 15.88
C LEU A 262 1.23 -1.34 16.62
N ARG A 263 2.33 -0.81 16.08
CA ARG A 263 3.65 -0.78 16.71
C ARG A 263 3.60 -0.13 18.08
N ASN A 264 3.01 1.07 18.17
CA ASN A 264 2.88 1.79 19.43
C ASN A 264 2.02 1.02 20.47
N LYS A 265 1.02 0.25 20.03
CA LYS A 265 0.23 -0.62 20.90
C LYS A 265 1.08 -1.77 21.44
N VAL A 266 1.89 -2.40 20.58
CA VAL A 266 2.80 -3.49 20.97
C VAL A 266 3.84 -2.98 21.97
N GLU A 267 4.53 -1.86 21.68
CA GLU A 267 5.54 -1.28 22.57
C GLU A 267 4.97 -0.86 23.93
N ARG A 268 3.78 -0.27 23.94
CA ARG A 268 3.09 0.08 25.21
C ARG A 268 2.69 -1.12 26.04
N SER A 269 2.51 -2.29 25.42
CA SER A 269 2.27 -3.53 26.15
C SER A 269 3.52 -4.13 26.82
N LEU A 270 4.71 -3.64 26.45
CA LEU A 270 6.02 -4.13 26.88
C LEU A 270 6.95 -2.97 27.29
N PRO A 271 6.55 -2.13 28.26
CA PRO A 271 7.26 -0.90 28.60
C PRO A 271 8.70 -1.21 29.05
N GLY A 272 9.68 -0.53 28.44
CA GLY A 272 11.08 -0.67 28.77
C GLY A 272 11.73 -2.01 28.39
N GLN A 273 11.01 -2.94 27.77
CA GLN A 273 11.55 -4.26 27.37
C GLN A 273 12.06 -4.27 25.95
N VAL A 274 11.39 -3.55 25.05
CA VAL A 274 11.74 -3.46 23.63
C VAL A 274 11.26 -2.14 23.05
N GLN A 275 12.06 -1.56 22.17
CA GLN A 275 11.70 -0.54 21.21
C GLN A 275 12.08 -1.03 19.82
N PHE A 276 11.22 -0.82 18.84
CA PHE A 276 11.45 -1.35 17.50
C PHE A 276 12.07 -0.32 16.56
N VAL A 277 13.03 -0.76 15.76
CA VAL A 277 13.41 -0.14 14.50
C VAL A 277 12.41 -0.59 13.46
N ASP A 278 11.76 0.34 12.78
CA ASP A 278 10.64 0.11 11.89
C ASP A 278 11.05 0.25 10.43
N ASN A 279 11.23 -0.88 9.76
CA ASN A 279 11.55 -0.92 8.34
C ASN A 279 10.29 -0.73 7.47
N LEU A 280 9.13 -1.14 7.99
CA LEU A 280 7.87 -1.06 7.27
C LEU A 280 7.39 0.38 7.14
N GLU A 281 7.58 1.20 8.19
CA GLU A 281 7.32 2.64 8.17
C GLU A 281 8.04 3.32 6.99
N THR A 282 9.31 2.99 6.78
CA THR A 282 10.11 3.57 5.68
C THR A 282 9.55 3.18 4.31
N ALA A 283 9.20 1.91 4.11
CA ALA A 283 8.62 1.43 2.86
C ALA A 283 7.24 2.04 2.59
N LEU A 284 6.39 2.12 3.62
CA LEU A 284 5.07 2.72 3.51
C LEU A 284 5.13 4.25 3.29
N THR A 285 6.10 4.94 3.90
CA THR A 285 6.32 6.38 3.68
C THR A 285 6.73 6.65 2.23
N GLY A 286 7.65 5.84 1.68
CA GLY A 286 8.00 5.91 0.26
C GLY A 286 6.78 5.69 -0.64
N ALA A 287 6.04 4.60 -0.40
CA ALA A 287 4.83 4.31 -1.14
C ALA A 287 3.73 5.38 -0.97
N ALA A 288 3.64 6.03 0.21
CA ALA A 288 2.71 7.12 0.45
C ALA A 288 3.06 8.37 -0.37
N SER A 289 4.35 8.67 -0.49
CA SER A 289 4.83 9.75 -1.36
C SER A 289 4.49 9.48 -2.84
N ASP A 290 4.77 8.28 -3.32
CA ASP A 290 4.44 7.88 -4.69
C ASP A 290 2.92 7.88 -4.94
N ALA A 291 2.14 7.48 -3.94
CA ALA A 291 0.68 7.49 -4.02
C ALA A 291 0.11 8.90 -4.16
N LEU A 292 0.68 9.92 -3.52
CA LEU A 292 0.25 11.32 -3.67
C LEU A 292 0.42 11.80 -5.12
N TYR A 293 1.53 11.47 -5.77
CA TYR A 293 1.74 11.81 -7.17
C TYR A 293 0.79 11.06 -8.10
N ALA A 294 0.60 9.77 -7.86
CA ALA A 294 -0.35 8.95 -8.62
C ALA A 294 -1.78 9.50 -8.49
N GLU A 295 -2.21 9.86 -7.27
CA GLU A 295 -3.53 10.42 -7.00
C GLU A 295 -3.73 11.76 -7.73
N ALA A 296 -2.73 12.65 -7.69
CA ALA A 296 -2.78 13.92 -8.41
C ALA A 296 -2.92 13.71 -9.91
N LEU A 297 -2.15 12.80 -10.51
CA LEU A 297 -2.26 12.46 -11.93
C LEU A 297 -3.63 11.87 -12.28
N TYR A 298 -4.15 10.98 -11.45
CA TYR A 298 -5.48 10.39 -11.63
C TYR A 298 -6.58 11.46 -11.56
N ILE A 299 -6.50 12.39 -10.62
CA ILE A 299 -7.45 13.50 -10.51
C ILE A 299 -7.36 14.40 -11.74
N MET A 300 -6.16 14.75 -12.19
CA MET A 300 -5.97 15.55 -13.41
C MET A 300 -6.55 14.90 -14.66
N LEU A 301 -6.49 13.58 -14.77
CA LEU A 301 -7.08 12.83 -15.88
C LEU A 301 -8.60 12.65 -15.69
N ALA A 302 -9.05 12.51 -14.45
CA ALA A 302 -10.43 12.27 -14.06
C ALA A 302 -11.32 13.46 -14.29
N VAL A 303 -10.89 14.61 -13.88
CA VAL A 303 -11.72 15.84 -13.88
C VAL A 303 -12.21 16.19 -15.29
N PRO A 304 -11.38 16.23 -16.34
CA PRO A 304 -11.88 16.45 -17.71
C PRO A 304 -12.86 15.39 -18.18
N GLY A 305 -12.57 14.11 -17.90
CA GLY A 305 -13.49 13.01 -18.24
C GLY A 305 -14.84 13.11 -17.53
N ALA A 306 -14.84 13.45 -16.25
CA ALA A 306 -16.04 13.69 -15.46
C ALA A 306 -16.85 14.88 -15.99
N LEU A 307 -16.19 15.98 -16.35
CA LEU A 307 -16.85 17.17 -16.92
C LEU A 307 -17.51 16.85 -18.26
N VAL A 308 -16.84 16.10 -19.13
CA VAL A 308 -17.42 15.65 -20.41
C VAL A 308 -18.62 14.74 -20.15
N GLY A 309 -18.50 13.78 -19.25
CA GLY A 309 -19.62 12.89 -18.87
C GLY A 309 -20.82 13.65 -18.31
N LEU A 310 -20.60 14.59 -17.40
CA LEU A 310 -21.65 15.46 -16.85
C LEU A 310 -22.26 16.38 -17.93
N GLY A 311 -21.43 16.92 -18.81
CA GLY A 311 -21.88 17.74 -19.95
C GLY A 311 -22.79 16.97 -20.88
N LEU A 312 -22.44 15.75 -21.25
CA LEU A 312 -23.28 14.85 -22.07
C LEU A 312 -24.60 14.51 -21.36
N ALA A 313 -24.55 14.22 -20.06
CA ALA A 313 -25.75 13.93 -19.26
C ALA A 313 -26.66 15.17 -19.19
N TYR A 314 -26.09 16.36 -19.06
CA TYR A 314 -26.84 17.62 -19.07
C TYR A 314 -27.49 17.90 -20.44
N LEU A 315 -26.77 17.71 -21.54
CA LEU A 315 -27.31 17.86 -22.90
C LEU A 315 -28.44 16.87 -23.18
N ALA A 316 -28.30 15.63 -22.74
CA ALA A 316 -29.36 14.62 -22.84
C ALA A 316 -30.61 15.02 -22.02
N ALA A 317 -30.43 15.61 -20.84
CA ALA A 317 -31.51 16.14 -20.00
C ALA A 317 -32.23 17.33 -20.66
N LEU A 318 -31.47 18.27 -21.26
CA LEU A 318 -32.04 19.41 -22.00
C LEU A 318 -32.90 18.95 -23.17
N GLY A 319 -32.40 18.07 -24.03
CA GLY A 319 -33.14 17.53 -25.17
C GLY A 319 -34.44 16.81 -24.79
N ALA A 320 -34.51 16.34 -23.56
CA ALA A 320 -35.69 15.73 -22.99
C ALA A 320 -36.78 16.73 -22.58
N VAL A 321 -36.36 17.82 -21.94
CA VAL A 321 -37.27 18.84 -21.39
C VAL A 321 -37.93 19.64 -22.47
N ASP A 322 -37.27 19.96 -23.57
CA ASP A 322 -37.83 20.69 -24.68
C ASP A 322 -39.09 19.98 -25.27
N ARG A 323 -39.08 18.66 -25.27
CA ARG A 323 -40.20 17.86 -25.75
C ARG A 323 -41.31 17.69 -24.71
N ASP A 324 -40.97 17.71 -23.44
CA ASP A 324 -41.94 17.56 -22.33
C ASP A 324 -42.58 18.89 -21.94
N ARG A 325 -42.15 20.04 -22.51
CA ARG A 325 -42.68 21.40 -22.26
C ARG A 325 -44.20 21.45 -22.44
N ARG A 326 -44.73 20.83 -23.48
CA ARG A 326 -46.19 20.79 -23.71
C ARG A 326 -46.94 20.12 -22.58
N MET A 327 -46.41 18.99 -22.06
CA MET A 327 -47.04 18.24 -20.98
C MET A 327 -46.97 19.00 -19.65
N LEU A 328 -45.81 19.65 -19.36
CA LEU A 328 -45.65 20.48 -18.16
C LEU A 328 -46.59 21.71 -18.18
N ARG A 329 -46.82 22.31 -19.34
CA ARG A 329 -47.80 23.41 -19.54
C ARG A 329 -49.23 22.91 -19.28
N LEU A 330 -49.61 21.73 -19.81
CA LEU A 330 -50.94 21.17 -19.59
C LEU A 330 -51.17 20.80 -18.11
N LEU A 331 -50.15 20.28 -17.42
CA LEU A 331 -50.22 19.98 -15.98
C LEU A 331 -50.38 21.26 -15.14
N ARG A 332 -49.72 22.34 -15.53
CA ARG A 332 -49.91 23.65 -14.90
C ARG A 332 -51.30 24.22 -15.16
N ALA A 333 -51.74 24.18 -16.38
CA ALA A 333 -53.10 24.65 -16.72
C ALA A 333 -54.20 23.89 -15.94
N ARG A 334 -53.92 22.66 -15.53
CA ARG A 334 -54.74 21.84 -14.63
C ARG A 334 -54.52 22.09 -13.13
N GLY A 335 -53.74 23.12 -12.73
CA GLY A 335 -53.54 23.52 -11.34
C GLY A 335 -52.47 22.75 -10.59
N ALA A 336 -51.49 22.13 -11.28
CA ALA A 336 -50.36 21.49 -10.61
C ALA A 336 -49.44 22.56 -10.01
N SER A 337 -49.22 22.49 -8.69
CA SER A 337 -48.31 23.36 -7.96
C SER A 337 -46.84 23.04 -8.30
N ARG A 338 -45.93 24.05 -8.15
CA ARG A 338 -44.49 23.84 -8.33
C ARG A 338 -43.94 22.69 -7.51
N LYS A 339 -44.41 22.51 -6.26
CA LYS A 339 -44.02 21.39 -5.40
C LYS A 339 -44.37 20.04 -6.00
N LYS A 340 -45.58 19.91 -6.56
CA LYS A 340 -46.07 18.64 -7.22
C LYS A 340 -45.20 18.32 -8.46
N LEU A 341 -44.81 19.32 -9.23
CA LEU A 341 -43.94 19.14 -10.41
C LEU A 341 -42.51 18.71 -10.01
N LEU A 342 -41.96 19.32 -8.94
CA LEU A 342 -40.66 18.92 -8.40
C LEU A 342 -40.67 17.49 -7.86
N VAL A 343 -41.72 17.10 -7.14
CA VAL A 343 -41.89 15.72 -6.65
C VAL A 343 -41.99 14.73 -7.81
N LEU A 344 -42.70 15.08 -8.85
CA LEU A 344 -42.81 14.23 -10.05
C LEU A 344 -41.44 14.08 -10.73
N ALA A 345 -40.71 15.17 -10.88
CA ALA A 345 -39.35 15.18 -11.41
C ALA A 345 -38.37 14.35 -10.52
N ALA A 346 -38.48 14.47 -9.20
CA ALA A 346 -37.67 13.71 -8.26
C ALA A 346 -37.95 12.19 -8.37
N ILE A 347 -39.22 11.77 -8.43
CA ILE A 347 -39.58 10.36 -8.57
C ILE A 347 -39.04 9.79 -9.90
N GLU A 348 -39.23 10.52 -11.00
CA GLU A 348 -38.71 10.08 -12.30
C GLU A 348 -37.19 10.02 -12.32
N SER A 349 -36.50 11.03 -11.75
CA SER A 349 -35.05 11.05 -11.61
C SER A 349 -34.54 9.92 -10.73
N ALA A 350 -35.30 9.55 -9.69
CA ALA A 350 -34.95 8.41 -8.85
C ALA A 350 -34.97 7.10 -9.65
N PHE A 351 -36.03 6.85 -10.46
CA PHE A 351 -36.07 5.66 -11.28
C PHE A 351 -34.97 5.60 -12.35
N VAL A 352 -34.79 6.68 -13.12
CA VAL A 352 -33.79 6.76 -14.19
C VAL A 352 -32.38 6.73 -13.60
N GLY A 353 -32.13 7.49 -12.53
CA GLY A 353 -30.85 7.58 -11.86
C GLY A 353 -30.45 6.28 -11.17
N LEU A 354 -31.40 5.61 -10.52
CA LEU A 354 -31.17 4.33 -9.85
C LEU A 354 -30.85 3.23 -10.87
N LEU A 355 -31.62 3.16 -11.97
CA LEU A 355 -31.36 2.19 -13.04
C LEU A 355 -30.00 2.45 -13.69
N ALA A 356 -29.70 3.69 -14.08
CA ALA A 356 -28.42 4.06 -14.67
C ALA A 356 -27.26 3.86 -13.69
N GLY A 357 -27.48 4.16 -12.40
CA GLY A 357 -26.50 3.98 -11.33
C GLY A 357 -26.13 2.52 -11.11
N ILE A 358 -27.09 1.63 -11.00
CA ILE A 358 -26.87 0.18 -10.80
C ILE A 358 -26.19 -0.43 -12.03
N VAL A 359 -26.74 -0.19 -13.23
CA VAL A 359 -26.19 -0.76 -14.47
C VAL A 359 -24.81 -0.16 -14.77
N GLY A 360 -24.63 1.15 -14.54
CA GLY A 360 -23.33 1.82 -14.66
C GLY A 360 -22.29 1.28 -13.68
N ALA A 361 -22.68 1.04 -12.43
CA ALA A 361 -21.82 0.42 -11.44
C ALA A 361 -21.44 -1.03 -11.83
N ALA A 362 -22.39 -1.82 -12.32
CA ALA A 362 -22.12 -3.18 -12.79
C ALA A 362 -21.13 -3.16 -13.97
N LEU A 363 -21.29 -2.25 -14.92
CA LEU A 363 -20.38 -2.08 -16.05
C LEU A 363 -18.98 -1.66 -15.58
N ALA A 364 -18.89 -0.69 -14.65
CA ALA A 364 -17.63 -0.27 -14.06
C ALA A 364 -16.91 -1.42 -13.35
N LEU A 365 -17.63 -2.20 -12.54
CA LEU A 365 -17.09 -3.37 -11.85
C LEU A 365 -16.55 -4.43 -12.83
N VAL A 366 -17.31 -4.75 -13.87
CA VAL A 366 -16.88 -5.72 -14.89
C VAL A 366 -15.62 -5.24 -15.60
N THR A 367 -15.61 -3.97 -16.02
CA THR A 367 -14.48 -3.37 -16.74
C THR A 367 -13.22 -3.34 -15.88
N VAL A 368 -13.30 -2.86 -14.63
CA VAL A 368 -12.14 -2.77 -13.75
C VAL A 368 -11.67 -4.17 -13.35
N LYS A 369 -12.58 -5.10 -13.06
CA LYS A 369 -12.22 -6.47 -12.73
C LYS A 369 -11.51 -7.18 -13.88
N SER A 370 -11.88 -6.92 -15.13
CA SER A 370 -11.20 -7.51 -16.31
C SER A 370 -9.79 -6.97 -16.51
N ILE A 371 -9.49 -5.74 -16.04
CA ILE A 371 -8.17 -5.12 -16.14
C ILE A 371 -7.28 -5.54 -14.96
N VAL A 372 -7.82 -5.49 -13.74
CA VAL A 372 -7.07 -5.69 -12.50
C VAL A 372 -6.92 -7.17 -12.14
N GLY A 373 -7.90 -8.01 -12.50
CA GLY A 373 -7.85 -9.48 -12.29
C GLY A 373 -8.04 -9.94 -10.84
N GLY A 374 -8.20 -9.04 -9.86
CA GLY A 374 -8.29 -9.34 -8.43
C GLY A 374 -9.67 -9.05 -7.79
N PRO A 375 -9.86 -9.39 -6.50
CA PRO A 375 -11.06 -9.05 -5.75
C PRO A 375 -11.08 -7.55 -5.41
N LEU A 376 -12.08 -6.82 -5.90
CA LEU A 376 -12.28 -5.40 -5.62
C LEU A 376 -12.92 -5.22 -4.24
N SER A 377 -12.19 -4.73 -3.25
CA SER A 377 -12.74 -4.54 -1.88
C SER A 377 -13.58 -3.28 -1.72
N THR A 378 -13.40 -2.29 -2.57
CA THR A 378 -14.14 -1.01 -2.53
C THR A 378 -15.43 -1.02 -3.34
N TRP A 379 -15.85 -2.19 -3.85
CA TRP A 379 -17.01 -2.32 -4.73
C TRP A 379 -18.30 -1.74 -4.13
N ALA A 380 -18.55 -1.96 -2.84
CA ALA A 380 -19.79 -1.49 -2.18
C ALA A 380 -19.83 0.05 -2.12
N TRP A 381 -18.72 0.68 -1.80
CA TRP A 381 -18.59 2.14 -1.81
C TRP A 381 -18.79 2.71 -3.22
N ALA A 382 -18.13 2.12 -4.22
CA ALA A 382 -18.23 2.55 -5.60
C ALA A 382 -19.65 2.43 -6.14
N VAL A 383 -20.37 1.35 -5.82
CA VAL A 383 -21.81 1.19 -6.16
C VAL A 383 -22.62 2.30 -5.50
N GLY A 384 -22.40 2.60 -4.23
CA GLY A 384 -23.05 3.71 -3.52
C GLY A 384 -22.84 5.05 -4.22
N VAL A 385 -21.59 5.38 -4.55
CA VAL A 385 -21.23 6.60 -5.29
C VAL A 385 -21.92 6.65 -6.66
N CYS A 386 -21.88 5.56 -7.43
CA CYS A 386 -22.54 5.47 -8.73
C CYS A 386 -24.05 5.74 -8.65
N VAL A 387 -24.73 5.17 -7.66
CA VAL A 387 -26.18 5.36 -7.46
C VAL A 387 -26.49 6.82 -7.08
N VAL A 388 -25.69 7.40 -6.19
CA VAL A 388 -25.86 8.81 -5.77
C VAL A 388 -25.60 9.76 -6.94
N VAL A 389 -24.52 9.57 -7.68
CA VAL A 389 -24.17 10.38 -8.86
C VAL A 389 -25.24 10.24 -9.95
N GLY A 390 -25.73 9.04 -10.20
CA GLY A 390 -26.83 8.78 -11.14
C GLY A 390 -28.11 9.52 -10.76
N PHE A 391 -28.49 9.48 -9.48
CA PHE A 391 -29.65 10.20 -8.95
C PHE A 391 -29.46 11.72 -9.05
N VAL A 392 -28.37 12.25 -8.52
CA VAL A 392 -28.08 13.71 -8.48
C VAL A 392 -27.95 14.25 -9.90
N GLY A 393 -27.24 13.57 -10.79
CA GLY A 393 -27.08 14.00 -12.19
C GLY A 393 -28.41 14.05 -12.94
N SER A 394 -29.24 13.02 -12.79
CA SER A 394 -30.59 12.93 -13.36
C SER A 394 -31.50 14.04 -12.80
N PHE A 395 -31.46 14.30 -11.50
CA PHE A 395 -32.29 15.29 -10.82
C PHE A 395 -31.86 16.73 -11.16
N ALA A 396 -30.58 17.02 -11.07
CA ALA A 396 -30.01 18.34 -11.38
C ALA A 396 -30.29 18.74 -12.84
N GLY A 397 -30.11 17.80 -13.78
CA GLY A 397 -30.43 18.03 -15.18
C GLY A 397 -31.90 18.42 -15.40
N ARG A 398 -32.84 17.76 -14.70
CA ARG A 398 -34.26 18.09 -14.82
C ARG A 398 -34.66 19.41 -14.15
N VAL A 399 -34.08 19.70 -13.00
CA VAL A 399 -34.34 20.98 -12.30
C VAL A 399 -33.79 22.14 -13.13
N ALA A 400 -32.57 22.02 -13.63
CA ALA A 400 -31.95 23.04 -14.49
C ALA A 400 -32.74 23.28 -15.78
N ALA A 401 -33.16 22.19 -16.42
CA ALA A 401 -33.96 22.25 -17.63
C ALA A 401 -35.39 22.79 -17.39
N GLY A 402 -36.01 22.42 -16.26
CA GLY A 402 -37.29 22.95 -15.82
C GLY A 402 -37.25 24.46 -15.48
N ALA A 403 -36.17 24.91 -14.84
CA ALA A 403 -35.95 26.32 -14.55
C ALA A 403 -35.76 27.14 -15.84
N GLY A 404 -35.03 26.61 -16.81
CA GLY A 404 -34.87 27.22 -18.14
C GLY A 404 -36.20 27.39 -18.88
N ALA A 405 -37.05 26.34 -18.85
CA ALA A 405 -38.38 26.38 -19.49
C ALA A 405 -39.35 27.43 -18.88
N LEU A 406 -39.10 27.86 -17.65
CA LEU A 406 -39.89 28.83 -16.92
C LEU A 406 -39.42 30.27 -17.12
N ARG A 407 -38.14 30.47 -17.47
CA ARG A 407 -37.54 31.79 -17.71
C ARG A 407 -37.80 32.34 -19.10
N GLU A 408 -38.21 31.52 -20.05
CA GLU A 408 -38.38 31.91 -21.45
C GLU A 408 -39.61 32.80 -21.71
N GLU A 409 -40.51 32.99 -20.71
CA GLU A 409 -41.58 34.00 -20.76
C GLU A 409 -41.12 35.39 -20.36
N GLN A 410 -39.95 35.53 -19.77
CA GLN A 410 -39.32 36.84 -19.48
C GLN A 410 -38.15 37.01 -20.46
N ARG A 411 -38.23 38.06 -21.34
CA ARG A 411 -37.22 38.53 -22.29
C ARG A 411 -35.89 37.75 -22.34
N PRO A 412 -35.26 37.55 -23.51
CA PRO A 412 -34.00 36.83 -23.64
C PRO A 412 -32.90 37.54 -22.83
N GLN A 413 -32.82 37.24 -21.55
CA GLN A 413 -31.66 37.66 -20.78
C GLN A 413 -30.50 36.73 -21.17
N LYS A 414 -29.38 37.36 -21.53
CA LYS A 414 -28.14 36.65 -21.82
C LYS A 414 -27.88 35.63 -20.69
N PRO A 415 -27.51 34.38 -20.99
CA PRO A 415 -27.24 33.39 -19.98
C PRO A 415 -26.14 33.85 -19.02
N LEU A 416 -26.22 33.47 -17.75
CA LEU A 416 -25.33 33.94 -16.67
C LEU A 416 -23.84 33.77 -17.02
N TRP A 417 -23.47 32.70 -17.74
CA TRP A 417 -22.10 32.46 -18.17
C TRP A 417 -21.59 33.53 -19.19
N GLN A 418 -22.48 34.06 -20.05
CA GLN A 418 -22.17 35.19 -20.93
C GLN A 418 -22.22 36.56 -20.20
N GLN A 419 -23.04 36.67 -19.15
CA GLN A 419 -23.08 37.90 -18.35
C GLN A 419 -21.88 38.05 -17.43
N LEU A 420 -21.33 36.93 -16.92
CA LEU A 420 -20.16 36.87 -16.03
C LEU A 420 -18.85 36.66 -16.79
N TYR A 421 -18.90 36.61 -18.13
CA TYR A 421 -17.70 36.34 -18.95
C TYR A 421 -16.91 35.13 -18.47
N LEU A 422 -17.64 34.04 -18.02
CA LEU A 422 -17.02 32.84 -17.48
C LEU A 422 -16.08 32.16 -18.48
N ASP A 423 -16.32 32.35 -19.78
CA ASP A 423 -15.44 31.89 -20.86
C ASP A 423 -14.07 32.59 -20.76
N LEU A 424 -14.08 33.94 -20.53
CA LEU A 424 -12.87 34.72 -20.33
C LEU A 424 -12.14 34.33 -19.04
N VAL A 425 -12.90 34.08 -17.97
CA VAL A 425 -12.34 33.57 -16.69
C VAL A 425 -11.73 32.19 -16.88
N ALA A 426 -12.44 31.28 -17.58
CA ALA A 426 -11.91 29.92 -17.87
C ALA A 426 -10.65 30.01 -18.74
N LEU A 427 -10.63 30.90 -19.74
CA LEU A 427 -9.47 31.10 -20.59
C LEU A 427 -8.30 31.73 -19.83
N ALA A 428 -8.57 32.67 -18.92
CA ALA A 428 -7.57 33.27 -18.05
C ALA A 428 -6.99 32.27 -17.07
N VAL A 429 -7.83 31.41 -16.45
CA VAL A 429 -7.38 30.32 -15.57
C VAL A 429 -6.56 29.30 -16.34
N SER A 430 -7.01 28.88 -17.52
CA SER A 430 -6.25 27.98 -18.39
C SER A 430 -4.91 28.57 -18.83
N GLY A 431 -4.90 29.83 -19.17
CA GLY A 431 -3.68 30.59 -19.52
C GLY A 431 -2.73 30.74 -18.33
N LEU A 432 -3.28 30.97 -17.13
CA LEU A 432 -2.51 31.04 -15.89
C LEU A 432 -1.87 29.68 -15.54
N VAL A 433 -2.66 28.60 -15.63
CA VAL A 433 -2.16 27.24 -15.41
C VAL A 433 -1.07 26.89 -16.43
N TRP A 434 -1.30 27.19 -17.72
CA TRP A 434 -0.30 26.99 -18.76
C TRP A 434 0.97 27.80 -18.50
N TRP A 435 0.84 29.06 -18.11
CA TRP A 435 1.97 29.94 -17.81
C TRP A 435 2.76 29.51 -16.57
N LEU A 436 2.06 29.07 -15.49
CA LEU A 436 2.67 28.49 -14.31
C LEU A 436 3.44 27.20 -14.66
N THR A 437 2.79 26.29 -15.41
CA THR A 437 3.42 25.03 -15.84
C THR A 437 4.61 25.28 -16.75
N ALA A 438 4.55 26.28 -17.63
CA ALA A 438 5.66 26.67 -18.50
C ALA A 438 6.83 27.34 -17.74
N ARG A 439 6.56 28.01 -16.62
CA ARG A 439 7.60 28.64 -15.78
C ARG A 439 8.24 27.69 -14.78
N THR A 440 7.44 26.79 -14.17
CA THR A 440 7.95 25.86 -13.15
C THR A 440 8.59 24.63 -13.76
N GLY A 441 8.32 24.30 -15.03
CA GLY A 441 8.85 23.15 -15.74
C GLY A 441 8.65 21.83 -14.97
N PHE A 442 8.34 20.75 -15.64
CA PHE A 442 8.48 19.43 -15.04
C PHE A 442 9.98 19.12 -14.91
N SER A 443 10.61 19.46 -13.79
CA SER A 443 11.95 18.99 -13.50
C SER A 443 11.84 17.58 -12.93
N ALA A 444 12.21 16.59 -13.71
CA ALA A 444 12.44 15.25 -13.19
C ALA A 444 13.73 15.29 -12.37
N VAL A 445 13.59 15.25 -11.04
CA VAL A 445 14.74 15.02 -10.16
C VAL A 445 15.02 13.53 -10.16
N VAL A 446 16.02 13.12 -10.90
CA VAL A 446 16.53 11.75 -10.86
C VAL A 446 17.40 11.64 -9.62
N SER A 447 16.89 11.07 -8.55
CA SER A 447 17.71 10.66 -7.41
C SER A 447 18.51 9.43 -7.80
N PRO A 448 19.83 9.35 -7.49
CA PRO A 448 20.66 8.21 -7.89
C PRO A 448 20.23 6.87 -7.33
N ASP A 449 19.40 6.84 -6.29
CA ASP A 449 18.97 5.63 -5.58
C ASP A 449 17.48 5.29 -5.69
N SER A 450 16.70 5.98 -6.52
CA SER A 450 15.26 5.72 -6.63
C SER A 450 14.72 6.04 -8.03
N ASN A 451 13.63 5.40 -8.39
CA ASN A 451 12.84 5.68 -9.59
C ASN A 451 12.61 7.19 -9.77
N PRO A 452 12.53 7.69 -11.02
CA PRO A 452 12.34 9.10 -11.27
C PRO A 452 11.06 9.61 -10.59
N THR A 453 11.25 10.46 -9.59
CA THR A 453 10.14 11.15 -8.93
C THR A 453 9.88 12.46 -9.65
N LEU A 454 8.63 12.67 -10.10
CA LEU A 454 8.20 13.96 -10.62
C LEU A 454 7.95 14.88 -9.42
N SER A 455 8.84 15.83 -9.16
CA SER A 455 8.58 16.88 -8.19
C SER A 455 7.88 18.07 -8.88
N LEU A 456 6.67 18.39 -8.44
CA LEU A 456 6.01 19.66 -8.72
C LEU A 456 6.58 20.68 -7.72
N SER A 457 7.49 21.49 -8.17
CA SER A 457 7.98 22.65 -7.42
C SER A 457 7.06 23.84 -7.64
#